data_18602eb6ddc75093d54e04b184de5e11
#
_entry.id   18602eb6ddc75093d54e04b184de5e11
#
_cell.length_a   1.000
_cell.length_b   1.000
_cell.length_c   1.000
_cell.angle_alpha   90.00
_cell.angle_beta   90.00
_cell.angle_gamma   90.00
#
_symmetry.space_group_name_H-M   'P 1'
#
loop_
_entity.id
_entity.type
_entity.pdbx_description
1 polymer ?
#
loop_
_entity_poly.entity_id
_entity_poly.type
_entity_poly.pdbx_seq_one_letter_code
_entity_poly.pdbx_strand_id
1 'polypeptide(L)'
;MLDAGKTKYEAQSLPFPFNRQNFCRYEPIEKKIEHAKVLIVNDLLRYETDLSELAKKEWNGTTESKLRWERKISGMACDNIAKNVLRLVQQPKTLTVHLSEVGEAAKAFKPDAIVMSGTLSDFDYYNPAQIEKAGQFLKTTKIPVLAICGAHQLVGTCFGGKLTTLDNLDPSEKRTGRTVEYQYRFIKIIDKTDPIFEGIDDQTSGVWQEYTTEDNILRVWQNHGLQIEGVPEGFELLATAYLCKNQMMVKRSAGQLIYAVQFHLEKSFEDWSKNPTRWQHPNESRDGRILFENFLKLALKHK
;
A
#
# COMPACT_ATOMS: atom_id res chain seq x y z
N MET A 1 -21.67 36.21 19.38
CA MET A 1 -20.39 35.54 19.15
C MET A 1 -20.56 34.07 19.44
N LEU A 2 -20.69 33.26 18.42
CA LEU A 2 -20.75 31.80 18.57
C LEU A 2 -19.34 31.32 18.90
N ASP A 3 -19.22 30.67 20.04
CA ASP A 3 -17.97 30.06 20.52
C ASP A 3 -17.54 28.95 19.51
N ALA A 4 -16.58 29.27 18.67
CA ALA A 4 -16.11 28.42 17.57
C ALA A 4 -15.16 27.30 18.06
N GLY A 5 -15.25 26.87 19.29
CA GLY A 5 -14.24 26.03 19.94
C GLY A 5 -14.62 24.61 20.31
N LYS A 6 -15.88 24.26 20.38
CA LYS A 6 -16.25 22.90 20.84
C LYS A 6 -17.47 22.39 20.08
N THR A 7 -17.24 21.62 19.08
CA THR A 7 -18.34 20.84 18.50
C THR A 7 -18.87 19.87 19.57
N LYS A 8 -20.18 19.77 19.65
CA LYS A 8 -20.95 18.95 20.61
C LYS A 8 -20.54 17.46 20.62
N TYR A 9 -19.67 17.05 19.70
CA TYR A 9 -19.16 15.70 19.52
C TYR A 9 -17.81 15.42 20.22
N GLU A 10 -17.16 16.45 20.75
CA GLU A 10 -15.84 16.28 21.38
C GLU A 10 -15.87 15.68 22.78
N ALA A 11 -17.02 15.64 23.45
CA ALA A 11 -16.99 15.48 24.90
C ALA A 11 -17.66 14.23 25.46
N GLN A 12 -18.59 13.55 24.82
CA GLN A 12 -19.41 12.60 25.60
C GLN A 12 -19.87 11.30 24.89
N SER A 13 -19.52 11.06 23.64
CA SER A 13 -20.03 9.89 22.91
C SER A 13 -18.96 8.93 22.36
N LEU A 14 -17.71 9.15 22.70
CA LEU A 14 -16.65 8.26 22.23
C LEU A 14 -16.40 7.15 23.24
N PRO A 15 -16.38 5.89 22.80
CA PRO A 15 -16.21 4.74 23.69
C PRO A 15 -14.83 4.68 24.35
N PHE A 16 -13.87 5.51 23.92
CA PHE A 16 -12.53 5.59 24.53
C PHE A 16 -12.11 7.06 24.70
N PRO A 17 -11.18 7.31 25.63
CA PRO A 17 -10.65 8.65 25.84
C PRO A 17 -9.95 9.13 24.58
N PHE A 18 -10.64 9.89 23.78
CA PHE A 18 -10.12 10.49 22.58
C PHE A 18 -9.48 11.83 22.89
N ASN A 19 -8.17 11.89 22.68
CA ASN A 19 -7.44 13.15 22.77
C ASN A 19 -6.94 13.52 21.39
N ARG A 20 -7.37 14.68 20.86
CA ARG A 20 -6.95 15.19 19.56
C ARG A 20 -5.44 15.29 19.40
N GLN A 21 -4.70 15.46 20.49
CA GLN A 21 -3.23 15.46 20.47
C GLN A 21 -2.64 14.06 20.25
N ASN A 22 -3.38 13.01 20.63
CA ASN A 22 -2.97 11.62 20.45
C ASN A 22 -3.55 11.01 19.18
N PHE A 23 -4.44 11.73 18.53
CA PHE A 23 -5.05 11.29 17.30
C PHE A 23 -4.03 11.33 16.17
N CYS A 24 -3.95 10.27 15.44
CA CYS A 24 -2.99 10.15 14.36
C CYS A 24 -1.52 10.19 14.78
N ARG A 25 -1.23 10.01 16.07
CA ARG A 25 0.14 9.80 16.52
C ARG A 25 0.45 8.31 16.49
N TYR A 26 1.62 8.02 15.93
CA TYR A 26 2.23 6.74 16.25
C TYR A 26 2.69 6.79 17.69
N GLU A 27 2.30 5.81 18.47
CA GLU A 27 2.97 5.58 19.73
C GLU A 27 4.47 5.40 19.47
N PRO A 28 5.35 5.80 20.40
CA PRO A 28 6.77 5.50 20.29
C PRO A 28 6.95 4.01 20.06
N ILE A 29 7.52 3.67 18.91
CA ILE A 29 7.73 2.27 18.52
C ILE A 29 9.17 1.92 18.86
N GLU A 30 9.35 0.83 19.59
CA GLU A 30 10.67 0.25 19.74
C GLU A 30 11.16 -0.24 18.37
N LYS A 31 12.32 0.27 17.95
CA LYS A 31 12.94 -0.14 16.69
C LYS A 31 13.64 -1.49 16.87
N LYS A 32 12.96 -2.56 16.47
CA LYS A 32 13.43 -3.95 16.64
C LYS A 32 14.36 -4.41 15.52
N ILE A 33 14.44 -3.66 14.41
CA ILE A 33 15.30 -3.96 13.26
C ILE A 33 16.54 -3.08 13.36
N GLU A 34 17.71 -3.69 13.46
CA GLU A 34 18.95 -2.96 13.62
C GLU A 34 19.38 -2.25 12.33
N HIS A 35 19.43 -2.98 11.22
CA HIS A 35 19.84 -2.46 9.92
C HIS A 35 18.92 -2.95 8.82
N ALA A 36 18.56 -2.08 7.88
CA ALA A 36 17.92 -2.47 6.64
C ALA A 36 18.25 -1.47 5.51
N LYS A 37 18.52 -2.02 4.32
CA LYS A 37 18.64 -1.27 3.06
C LYS A 37 17.37 -1.50 2.27
N VAL A 38 16.55 -0.47 2.09
CA VAL A 38 15.26 -0.58 1.40
C VAL A 38 15.27 0.26 0.14
N LEU A 39 15.04 -0.39 -1.00
CA LEU A 39 14.79 0.29 -2.27
C LEU A 39 13.31 0.61 -2.37
N ILE A 40 12.98 1.87 -2.44
CA ILE A 40 11.61 2.37 -2.61
C ILE A 40 11.38 2.62 -4.09
N VAL A 41 10.37 1.99 -4.66
CA VAL A 41 10.04 2.15 -6.07
C VAL A 41 8.82 3.04 -6.20
N ASN A 42 9.00 4.14 -6.92
CA ASN A 42 7.92 5.01 -7.33
C ASN A 42 7.26 4.45 -8.60
N ASP A 43 6.03 4.02 -8.48
CA ASP A 43 5.26 3.47 -9.60
C ASP A 43 4.34 4.51 -10.28
N LEU A 44 4.45 5.80 -9.93
CA LEU A 44 3.66 6.87 -10.52
C LEU A 44 4.38 7.54 -11.71
N LEU A 45 3.60 8.09 -12.63
CA LEU A 45 4.09 8.77 -13.84
C LEU A 45 4.82 10.08 -13.49
N ARG A 46 5.97 10.35 -14.14
CA ARG A 46 6.80 11.54 -13.87
C ARG A 46 6.84 12.50 -15.05
N TYR A 47 7.07 11.95 -16.25
CA TYR A 47 7.36 12.70 -17.44
C TYR A 47 6.58 12.15 -18.64
N GLU A 48 6.53 12.89 -19.74
CA GLU A 48 5.89 12.42 -20.98
C GLU A 48 6.49 11.13 -21.53
N THR A 49 7.76 10.87 -21.25
CA THR A 49 8.44 9.61 -21.63
C THR A 49 7.89 8.40 -20.91
N ASP A 50 7.22 8.59 -19.78
CA ASP A 50 6.58 7.51 -19.01
C ASP A 50 5.18 7.20 -19.55
N LEU A 51 4.65 8.00 -20.50
CA LEU A 51 3.30 7.86 -21.05
C LEU A 51 3.25 6.93 -22.26
N SER A 52 2.14 6.19 -22.34
CA SER A 52 1.73 5.50 -23.56
C SER A 52 1.23 6.49 -24.64
N GLU A 53 1.12 6.03 -25.87
CA GLU A 53 0.51 6.82 -26.95
C GLU A 53 -0.97 7.12 -26.65
N LEU A 54 -1.67 6.21 -25.97
CA LEU A 54 -3.05 6.43 -25.52
C LEU A 54 -3.13 7.62 -24.54
N ALA A 55 -2.25 7.63 -23.52
CA ALA A 55 -2.20 8.73 -22.56
C ALA A 55 -1.89 10.07 -23.22
N LYS A 56 -0.91 10.11 -24.12
CA LYS A 56 -0.57 11.33 -24.88
C LYS A 56 -1.76 11.86 -25.66
N LYS A 57 -2.54 10.98 -26.28
CA LYS A 57 -3.75 11.34 -27.04
C LYS A 57 -4.87 11.85 -26.13
N GLU A 58 -5.22 11.10 -25.07
CA GLU A 58 -6.35 11.41 -24.20
C GLU A 58 -6.06 12.60 -23.26
N TRP A 59 -4.80 12.82 -22.91
CA TRP A 59 -4.37 13.92 -22.03
C TRP A 59 -3.97 15.19 -22.78
N ASN A 60 -4.12 15.21 -24.09
CA ASN A 60 -3.74 16.36 -24.90
C ASN A 60 -4.32 17.67 -24.30
N GLY A 61 -3.46 18.67 -24.13
CA GLY A 61 -3.80 19.95 -23.48
C GLY A 61 -3.85 19.91 -21.93
N THR A 62 -3.82 18.71 -21.31
CA THR A 62 -3.84 18.55 -19.85
C THR A 62 -2.68 17.73 -19.30
N THR A 63 -1.78 17.27 -20.15
CA THR A 63 -0.67 16.36 -19.80
C THR A 63 0.15 16.87 -18.61
N GLU A 64 0.65 18.11 -18.69
CA GLU A 64 1.50 18.65 -17.60
C GLU A 64 0.73 18.79 -16.28
N SER A 65 -0.54 19.16 -16.31
CA SER A 65 -1.34 19.25 -15.08
C SER A 65 -1.56 17.89 -14.43
N LYS A 66 -1.79 16.84 -15.23
CA LYS A 66 -1.92 15.46 -14.74
C LYS A 66 -0.59 14.93 -14.20
N LEU A 67 0.51 15.11 -14.94
CA LEU A 67 1.84 14.70 -14.48
C LEU A 67 2.28 15.44 -13.21
N ARG A 68 1.93 16.73 -13.06
CA ARG A 68 2.16 17.46 -11.82
C ARG A 68 1.42 16.84 -10.64
N TRP A 69 0.19 16.40 -10.85
CA TRP A 69 -0.58 15.71 -9.82
C TRP A 69 0.03 14.35 -9.49
N GLU A 70 0.41 13.56 -10.49
CA GLU A 70 1.15 12.29 -10.32
C GLU A 70 2.42 12.49 -9.46
N ARG A 71 3.26 13.49 -9.81
CA ARG A 71 4.48 13.79 -9.05
C ARG A 71 4.19 14.21 -7.60
N LYS A 72 3.11 14.93 -7.35
CA LYS A 72 2.70 15.31 -5.99
C LYS A 72 2.30 14.08 -5.17
N ILE A 73 1.51 13.20 -5.74
CA ILE A 73 1.08 11.97 -5.08
C ILE A 73 2.27 11.02 -4.89
N SER A 74 3.15 10.92 -5.86
CA SER A 74 4.40 10.16 -5.77
C SER A 74 5.25 10.56 -4.56
N GLY A 75 5.49 11.88 -4.38
CA GLY A 75 6.21 12.37 -3.22
C GLY A 75 5.57 11.90 -1.91
N MET A 76 4.25 12.03 -1.77
CA MET A 76 3.52 11.60 -0.58
C MET A 76 3.61 10.08 -0.35
N ALA A 77 3.46 9.28 -1.40
CA ALA A 77 3.48 7.82 -1.30
C ALA A 77 4.88 7.31 -0.90
N CYS A 78 5.92 7.77 -1.60
CA CYS A 78 7.30 7.39 -1.30
C CYS A 78 7.75 7.88 0.09
N ASP A 79 7.37 9.10 0.49
CA ASP A 79 7.65 9.62 1.82
C ASP A 79 6.98 8.80 2.92
N ASN A 80 5.74 8.33 2.72
CA ASN A 80 5.07 7.46 3.69
C ASN A 80 5.82 6.14 3.85
N ILE A 81 6.28 5.53 2.76
CA ILE A 81 7.10 4.32 2.81
C ILE A 81 8.41 4.59 3.57
N ALA A 82 9.13 5.65 3.18
CA ALA A 82 10.39 6.04 3.82
C ALA A 82 10.23 6.29 5.33
N LYS A 83 9.17 7.01 5.72
CA LYS A 83 8.84 7.28 7.13
C LYS A 83 8.60 5.99 7.94
N ASN A 84 7.91 5.00 7.35
CA ASN A 84 7.74 3.70 8.00
C ASN A 84 9.08 2.99 8.21
N VAL A 85 9.95 2.98 7.19
CA VAL A 85 11.30 2.40 7.33
C VAL A 85 12.09 3.12 8.43
N LEU A 86 12.09 4.46 8.45
CA LEU A 86 12.79 5.27 9.47
C LEU A 86 12.29 5.01 10.89
N ARG A 87 11.03 4.66 11.06
CA ARG A 87 10.43 4.37 12.38
C ARG A 87 10.70 2.96 12.88
N LEU A 88 10.84 2.01 11.98
CA LEU A 88 10.95 0.60 12.30
C LEU A 88 12.42 0.14 12.41
N VAL A 89 13.34 0.84 11.76
CA VAL A 89 14.76 0.47 11.64
C VAL A 89 15.63 1.46 12.38
N GLN A 90 16.63 0.97 13.14
CA GLN A 90 17.55 1.80 13.88
C GLN A 90 18.51 2.54 12.94
N GLN A 91 19.10 1.82 11.99
CA GLN A 91 20.04 2.35 11.00
C GLN A 91 19.54 2.09 9.59
N PRO A 92 18.53 2.82 9.13
CA PRO A 92 17.93 2.64 7.80
C PRO A 92 18.81 3.23 6.71
N LYS A 93 18.86 2.56 5.56
CA LYS A 93 19.33 3.13 4.29
C LYS A 93 18.23 3.00 3.27
N THR A 94 17.77 4.10 2.69
CA THR A 94 16.74 4.10 1.67
C THR A 94 17.25 4.74 0.39
N LEU A 95 16.80 4.24 -0.74
CA LEU A 95 16.97 4.84 -2.06
C LEU A 95 15.62 4.83 -2.74
N THR A 96 15.18 5.96 -3.27
CA THR A 96 13.93 6.04 -4.06
C THR A 96 14.26 6.17 -5.53
N VAL A 97 13.66 5.30 -6.35
CA VAL A 97 13.83 5.29 -7.80
C VAL A 97 12.47 5.10 -8.48
N HIS A 98 12.39 5.40 -9.75
CA HIS A 98 11.20 5.08 -10.54
C HIS A 98 11.20 3.61 -10.99
N LEU A 99 10.01 3.09 -11.28
CA LEU A 99 9.83 1.69 -11.70
C LEU A 99 10.68 1.31 -12.93
N SER A 100 10.91 2.23 -13.86
CA SER A 100 11.76 2.01 -15.05
C SER A 100 13.23 1.77 -14.74
N GLU A 101 13.68 2.12 -13.54
CA GLU A 101 15.07 2.08 -13.09
C GLU A 101 15.32 0.96 -12.05
N VAL A 102 14.27 0.24 -11.63
CA VAL A 102 14.31 -0.69 -10.50
C VAL A 102 15.42 -1.76 -10.64
N GLY A 103 15.59 -2.35 -11.83
CA GLY A 103 16.57 -3.42 -12.05
C GLY A 103 18.02 -2.94 -11.92
N GLU A 104 18.34 -1.77 -12.42
CA GLU A 104 19.69 -1.17 -12.35
C GLU A 104 19.99 -0.68 -10.94
N ALA A 105 19.01 -0.02 -10.33
CA ALA A 105 19.11 0.45 -8.95
C ALA A 105 19.28 -0.71 -7.97
N ALA A 106 18.55 -1.81 -8.14
CA ALA A 106 18.68 -3.00 -7.31
C ALA A 106 20.09 -3.61 -7.39
N LYS A 107 20.68 -3.69 -8.59
CA LYS A 107 22.07 -4.16 -8.78
C LYS A 107 23.08 -3.25 -8.09
N ALA A 108 22.94 -1.92 -8.23
CA ALA A 108 23.87 -0.96 -7.69
C ALA A 108 23.73 -0.81 -6.17
N PHE A 109 22.51 -0.66 -5.69
CA PHE A 109 22.21 -0.41 -4.27
C PHE A 109 22.27 -1.66 -3.41
N LYS A 110 22.01 -2.85 -3.98
CA LYS A 110 21.95 -4.16 -3.29
C LYS A 110 21.08 -4.08 -2.04
N PRO A 111 19.77 -3.82 -2.19
CA PRO A 111 18.86 -3.69 -1.06
C PRO A 111 18.59 -5.03 -0.40
N ASP A 112 18.21 -5.00 0.87
CA ASP A 112 17.69 -6.15 1.62
C ASP A 112 16.21 -6.39 1.28
N ALA A 113 15.48 -5.33 0.92
CA ALA A 113 14.07 -5.36 0.54
C ALA A 113 13.74 -4.29 -0.49
N ILE A 114 12.72 -4.56 -1.31
CA ILE A 114 12.10 -3.59 -2.23
C ILE A 114 10.68 -3.32 -1.75
N VAL A 115 10.30 -2.05 -1.69
CA VAL A 115 8.91 -1.64 -1.42
C VAL A 115 8.44 -0.78 -2.58
N MET A 116 7.39 -1.23 -3.27
CA MET A 116 6.82 -0.57 -4.44
C MET A 116 5.55 0.18 -4.05
N SER A 117 5.41 1.41 -4.50
CA SER A 117 4.28 2.29 -4.17
C SER A 117 3.01 1.91 -4.94
N GLY A 118 1.88 2.53 -4.59
CA GLY A 118 0.69 2.50 -5.42
C GLY A 118 0.83 3.32 -6.70
N THR A 119 -0.16 3.22 -7.58
CA THR A 119 -0.33 4.03 -8.79
C THR A 119 -1.53 4.95 -8.66
N LEU A 120 -1.62 5.96 -9.50
CA LEU A 120 -2.79 6.84 -9.60
C LEU A 120 -3.53 6.61 -10.91
N SER A 121 -2.80 6.53 -12.02
CA SER A 121 -3.35 6.28 -13.35
C SER A 121 -3.42 4.79 -13.67
N ASP A 122 -4.31 4.42 -14.58
CA ASP A 122 -4.44 3.06 -15.12
C ASP A 122 -3.19 2.67 -15.92
N PHE A 123 -2.85 1.37 -15.92
CA PHE A 123 -1.60 0.89 -16.53
C PHE A 123 -1.52 1.07 -18.04
N ASP A 124 -2.65 1.18 -18.74
CA ASP A 124 -2.65 1.47 -20.18
C ASP A 124 -2.22 2.90 -20.53
N TYR A 125 -2.13 3.78 -19.52
CA TYR A 125 -1.50 5.10 -19.66
C TYR A 125 0.02 5.08 -19.51
N TYR A 126 0.60 3.99 -19.01
CA TYR A 126 2.05 3.83 -18.85
C TYR A 126 2.71 3.41 -20.15
N ASN A 127 3.95 3.82 -20.35
CA ASN A 127 4.79 3.32 -21.42
C ASN A 127 4.93 1.79 -21.31
N PRO A 128 4.45 1.02 -22.30
CA PRO A 128 4.44 -0.45 -22.22
C PRO A 128 5.82 -1.08 -21.99
N ALA A 129 6.87 -0.49 -22.58
CA ALA A 129 8.22 -0.99 -22.41
C ALA A 129 8.73 -0.86 -20.97
N GLN A 130 8.30 0.18 -20.23
CA GLN A 130 8.65 0.33 -18.83
C GLN A 130 7.92 -0.69 -17.96
N ILE A 131 6.65 -0.94 -18.22
CA ILE A 131 5.85 -1.97 -17.53
C ILE A 131 6.41 -3.36 -17.79
N GLU A 132 6.76 -3.67 -19.04
CA GLU A 132 7.38 -4.95 -19.40
C GLU A 132 8.72 -5.14 -18.69
N LYS A 133 9.61 -4.14 -18.71
CA LYS A 133 10.91 -4.18 -18.02
C LYS A 133 10.74 -4.41 -16.50
N ALA A 134 9.82 -3.73 -15.87
CA ALA A 134 9.51 -3.91 -14.45
C ALA A 134 8.93 -5.32 -14.18
N GLY A 135 8.05 -5.81 -15.04
CA GLY A 135 7.48 -7.15 -14.95
C GLY A 135 8.54 -8.26 -15.09
N GLN A 136 9.48 -8.12 -16.02
CA GLN A 136 10.60 -9.05 -16.17
C GLN A 136 11.50 -9.05 -14.92
N PHE A 137 11.76 -7.88 -14.34
CA PHE A 137 12.48 -7.77 -13.07
C PHE A 137 11.74 -8.50 -11.94
N LEU A 138 10.44 -8.26 -11.78
CA LEU A 138 9.61 -8.91 -10.75
C LEU A 138 9.58 -10.44 -10.89
N LYS A 139 9.57 -10.96 -12.12
CA LYS A 139 9.60 -12.41 -12.39
C LYS A 139 10.93 -13.08 -12.03
N THR A 140 12.02 -12.32 -11.97
CA THR A 140 13.38 -12.89 -11.83
C THR A 140 14.09 -12.49 -10.54
N THR A 141 13.68 -11.42 -9.89
CA THR A 141 14.34 -10.93 -8.67
C THR A 141 14.25 -11.96 -7.53
N LYS A 142 15.36 -12.06 -6.77
CA LYS A 142 15.42 -12.82 -5.52
C LYS A 142 15.34 -11.91 -4.29
N ILE A 143 15.36 -10.59 -4.52
CA ILE A 143 15.22 -9.63 -3.45
C ILE A 143 13.74 -9.62 -3.03
N PRO A 144 13.45 -9.72 -1.72
CA PRO A 144 12.08 -9.66 -1.23
C PRO A 144 11.37 -8.37 -1.65
N VAL A 145 10.12 -8.51 -2.09
CA VAL A 145 9.29 -7.40 -2.60
C VAL A 145 8.02 -7.27 -1.76
N LEU A 146 7.70 -6.04 -1.37
CA LEU A 146 6.39 -5.63 -0.90
C LEU A 146 5.76 -4.70 -1.95
N ALA A 147 4.69 -5.15 -2.57
CA ALA A 147 3.98 -4.41 -3.61
C ALA A 147 2.65 -3.86 -3.08
N ILE A 148 2.46 -2.53 -3.12
CA ILE A 148 1.33 -1.83 -2.49
C ILE A 148 0.37 -1.31 -3.56
N CYS A 149 -0.92 -1.58 -3.43
CA CYS A 149 -2.03 -1.06 -4.24
C CYS A 149 -1.79 -1.25 -5.76
N GLY A 150 -1.43 -0.21 -6.50
CA GLY A 150 -1.11 -0.34 -7.93
C GLY A 150 0.03 -1.33 -8.20
N ALA A 151 1.06 -1.36 -7.35
CA ALA A 151 2.11 -2.38 -7.48
C ALA A 151 1.58 -3.81 -7.24
N HIS A 152 0.61 -4.03 -6.34
CA HIS A 152 -0.09 -5.31 -6.23
C HIS A 152 -0.74 -5.70 -7.56
N GLN A 153 -1.40 -4.74 -8.22
CA GLN A 153 -2.03 -4.95 -9.51
C GLN A 153 -0.97 -5.24 -10.61
N LEU A 154 0.14 -4.53 -10.60
CA LEU A 154 1.27 -4.79 -11.50
C LEU A 154 1.82 -6.20 -11.30
N VAL A 155 2.08 -6.61 -10.07
CA VAL A 155 2.49 -7.98 -9.73
C VAL A 155 1.45 -8.97 -10.25
N GLY A 156 0.18 -8.76 -9.92
CA GLY A 156 -0.89 -9.65 -10.37
C GLY A 156 -0.92 -9.84 -11.87
N THR A 157 -0.87 -8.75 -12.66
CA THR A 157 -0.89 -8.80 -14.13
C THR A 157 0.38 -9.41 -14.70
N CYS A 158 1.55 -9.11 -14.12
CA CYS A 158 2.83 -9.69 -14.56
C CYS A 158 2.85 -11.22 -14.43
N PHE A 159 2.15 -11.78 -13.46
CA PHE A 159 2.04 -13.22 -13.24
C PHE A 159 0.76 -13.82 -13.82
N GLY A 160 0.12 -13.15 -14.76
CA GLY A 160 -1.00 -13.67 -15.54
C GLY A 160 -2.39 -13.46 -14.94
N GLY A 161 -2.50 -12.70 -13.85
CA GLY A 161 -3.78 -12.27 -13.30
C GLY A 161 -4.47 -11.24 -14.20
N LYS A 162 -5.79 -11.21 -14.16
CA LYS A 162 -6.60 -10.24 -14.90
C LYS A 162 -6.91 -9.02 -14.04
N LEU A 163 -6.63 -7.83 -14.56
CA LEU A 163 -6.99 -6.57 -13.93
C LEU A 163 -8.42 -6.20 -14.31
N THR A 164 -9.27 -5.92 -13.32
CA THR A 164 -10.66 -5.49 -13.51
C THR A 164 -11.01 -4.34 -12.57
N THR A 165 -12.14 -3.67 -12.83
CA THR A 165 -12.80 -2.83 -11.84
C THR A 165 -13.40 -3.69 -10.72
N LEU A 166 -13.84 -3.08 -9.60
CA LEU A 166 -14.49 -3.82 -8.51
C LEU A 166 -15.84 -4.41 -8.90
N ASP A 167 -16.45 -3.93 -9.97
CA ASP A 167 -17.68 -4.45 -10.59
C ASP A 167 -17.37 -5.37 -11.80
N ASN A 168 -16.12 -5.86 -11.92
CA ASN A 168 -15.65 -6.86 -12.90
C ASN A 168 -15.70 -6.43 -14.36
N LEU A 169 -15.66 -5.13 -14.65
CA LEU A 169 -15.52 -4.59 -15.99
C LEU A 169 -14.04 -4.43 -16.38
N ASP A 170 -13.77 -4.35 -17.67
CA ASP A 170 -12.45 -3.90 -18.13
C ASP A 170 -12.18 -2.46 -17.64
N PRO A 171 -10.98 -2.14 -17.15
CA PRO A 171 -10.66 -0.78 -16.70
C PRO A 171 -10.91 0.30 -17.75
N SER A 172 -10.72 -0.01 -19.04
CA SER A 172 -10.94 0.94 -20.15
C SER A 172 -12.43 1.24 -20.41
N GLU A 173 -13.32 0.32 -20.06
CA GLU A 173 -14.77 0.51 -20.24
C GLU A 173 -15.37 1.49 -19.22
N LYS A 174 -14.74 1.64 -18.05
CA LYS A 174 -15.23 2.48 -16.96
C LYS A 174 -14.11 3.24 -16.26
N ARG A 175 -13.64 4.32 -16.88
CA ARG A 175 -12.56 5.14 -16.30
C ARG A 175 -13.02 6.12 -15.23
N THR A 176 -14.29 6.51 -15.26
CA THR A 176 -14.89 7.45 -14.30
C THR A 176 -16.08 6.82 -13.59
N GLY A 177 -16.38 7.28 -12.37
CA GLY A 177 -17.53 6.77 -11.60
C GLY A 177 -17.39 5.30 -11.22
N ARG A 178 -16.18 4.79 -11.09
CA ARG A 178 -15.90 3.43 -10.60
C ARG A 178 -16.39 3.26 -9.18
N THR A 179 -16.86 2.06 -8.86
CA THR A 179 -16.97 1.62 -7.47
C THR A 179 -15.59 1.63 -6.85
N VAL A 180 -15.46 2.19 -5.64
CA VAL A 180 -14.17 2.29 -4.95
C VAL A 180 -14.28 1.77 -3.52
N GLU A 181 -13.28 1.07 -3.04
CA GLU A 181 -13.04 0.91 -1.62
C GLU A 181 -12.24 2.11 -1.15
N TYR A 182 -12.72 2.78 -0.11
CA TYR A 182 -12.12 4.01 0.41
C TYR A 182 -12.17 4.08 1.92
N GLN A 183 -11.20 4.71 2.54
CA GLN A 183 -11.01 4.85 3.98
C GLN A 183 -10.58 3.55 4.67
N TYR A 184 -10.50 3.59 6.01
CA TYR A 184 -10.20 2.40 6.80
C TYR A 184 -11.34 1.41 6.73
N ARG A 185 -11.01 0.19 6.36
CA ARG A 185 -11.95 -0.93 6.24
C ARG A 185 -11.40 -2.14 6.97
N PHE A 186 -12.31 -2.97 7.44
CA PHE A 186 -11.95 -4.31 7.89
C PHE A 186 -11.88 -5.25 6.69
N ILE A 187 -10.83 -6.04 6.64
CA ILE A 187 -10.64 -7.14 5.70
C ILE A 187 -10.40 -8.43 6.46
N LYS A 188 -10.70 -9.57 5.85
CA LYS A 188 -10.60 -10.88 6.50
C LYS A 188 -9.27 -11.55 6.16
N ILE A 189 -8.56 -12.03 7.17
CA ILE A 189 -7.39 -12.91 7.02
C ILE A 189 -7.89 -14.31 6.69
N ILE A 190 -7.31 -14.94 5.67
CA ILE A 190 -7.62 -16.29 5.23
C ILE A 190 -6.74 -17.31 5.98
N ASP A 191 -5.43 -17.03 6.02
CA ASP A 191 -4.46 -17.88 6.71
C ASP A 191 -3.67 -17.07 7.73
N LYS A 192 -4.08 -17.15 8.99
CA LYS A 192 -3.44 -16.47 10.12
C LYS A 192 -2.07 -17.07 10.49
N THR A 193 -1.75 -18.25 9.99
CA THR A 193 -0.47 -18.91 10.28
C THR A 193 0.70 -18.31 9.52
N ASP A 194 0.42 -17.50 8.49
CA ASP A 194 1.45 -16.80 7.78
C ASP A 194 2.23 -15.85 8.70
N PRO A 195 3.57 -15.91 8.69
CA PRO A 195 4.41 -15.11 9.59
C PRO A 195 4.27 -13.59 9.38
N ILE A 196 3.67 -13.13 8.29
CA ILE A 196 3.37 -11.71 8.09
C ILE A 196 2.37 -11.19 9.13
N PHE A 197 1.52 -12.06 9.68
CA PHE A 197 0.51 -11.71 10.68
C PHE A 197 0.98 -11.88 12.13
N GLU A 198 2.26 -12.14 12.36
CA GLU A 198 2.81 -12.20 13.72
C GLU A 198 2.52 -10.91 14.49
N GLY A 199 1.92 -11.02 15.68
CA GLY A 199 1.52 -9.87 16.50
C GLY A 199 0.23 -9.17 16.08
N ILE A 200 -0.48 -9.70 15.09
CA ILE A 200 -1.89 -9.38 14.85
C ILE A 200 -2.70 -10.24 15.82
N ASP A 201 -3.07 -9.63 16.93
CA ASP A 201 -3.80 -10.31 17.99
C ASP A 201 -5.23 -10.67 17.58
N ASP A 202 -5.87 -11.47 18.44
CA ASP A 202 -7.30 -11.64 18.39
C ASP A 202 -8.02 -10.29 18.52
N GLN A 203 -8.64 -9.86 17.46
CA GLN A 203 -9.23 -8.52 17.36
C GLN A 203 -10.53 -8.39 18.13
N THR A 204 -11.22 -9.50 18.39
CA THR A 204 -12.50 -9.51 19.09
C THR A 204 -12.34 -9.28 20.60
N SER A 205 -11.24 -9.72 21.17
CA SER A 205 -10.86 -9.47 22.57
C SER A 205 -9.93 -8.27 22.75
N GLY A 206 -9.48 -7.67 21.65
CA GLY A 206 -8.45 -6.65 21.63
C GLY A 206 -8.94 -5.27 21.22
N VAL A 207 -8.16 -4.63 20.37
CA VAL A 207 -8.30 -3.22 19.97
C VAL A 207 -9.63 -2.91 19.26
N TRP A 208 -10.21 -3.89 18.56
CA TRP A 208 -11.38 -3.69 17.69
C TRP A 208 -12.69 -4.26 18.25
N GLN A 209 -12.68 -4.82 19.46
CA GLN A 209 -13.85 -5.47 20.08
C GLN A 209 -15.14 -4.61 20.10
N GLU A 210 -14.99 -3.29 20.12
CA GLU A 210 -16.12 -2.36 20.12
C GLU A 210 -16.74 -2.15 18.72
N TYR A 211 -16.02 -2.56 17.65
CA TYR A 211 -16.43 -2.35 16.26
C TYR A 211 -16.89 -3.62 15.57
N THR A 212 -16.45 -4.78 16.03
CA THR A 212 -16.74 -6.04 15.37
C THR A 212 -16.61 -7.22 16.33
N THR A 213 -17.37 -8.25 16.04
CA THR A 213 -17.29 -9.56 16.68
C THR A 213 -16.57 -10.59 15.79
N GLU A 214 -16.06 -10.17 14.63
CA GLU A 214 -15.36 -11.05 13.72
C GLU A 214 -13.89 -11.19 14.09
N ASP A 215 -13.42 -12.44 14.12
CA ASP A 215 -12.00 -12.80 14.26
C ASP A 215 -11.28 -12.78 12.92
N ASN A 216 -9.95 -12.82 12.99
CA ASN A 216 -9.08 -12.89 11.83
C ASN A 216 -9.31 -11.72 10.86
N ILE A 217 -9.33 -10.52 11.39
CA ILE A 217 -9.51 -9.28 10.63
C ILE A 217 -8.28 -8.38 10.70
N LEU A 218 -8.13 -7.52 9.69
CA LEU A 218 -7.20 -6.41 9.66
C LEU A 218 -7.95 -5.10 9.45
N ARG A 219 -7.53 -4.06 10.13
CA ARG A 219 -7.98 -2.69 9.88
C ARG A 219 -6.98 -1.97 9.00
N VAL A 220 -7.33 -1.71 7.73
CA VAL A 220 -6.40 -1.19 6.72
C VAL A 220 -7.02 -0.07 5.90
N TRP A 221 -6.17 0.82 5.38
CA TRP A 221 -6.60 1.92 4.52
C TRP A 221 -6.80 1.45 3.09
N GLN A 222 -7.99 1.67 2.57
CA GLN A 222 -8.35 1.39 1.18
C GLN A 222 -8.41 2.69 0.38
N ASN A 223 -7.96 2.64 -0.87
CA ASN A 223 -8.13 3.71 -1.84
C ASN A 223 -7.92 3.17 -3.26
N HIS A 224 -8.82 2.30 -3.72
CA HIS A 224 -8.71 1.70 -5.04
C HIS A 224 -10.07 1.40 -5.67
N GLY A 225 -10.12 1.43 -7.00
CA GLY A 225 -11.28 1.05 -7.81
C GLY A 225 -10.99 -0.10 -8.77
N LEU A 226 -9.74 -0.61 -8.77
CA LEU A 226 -9.31 -1.76 -9.55
C LEU A 226 -8.89 -2.91 -8.63
N GLN A 227 -8.94 -4.13 -9.16
CA GLN A 227 -8.54 -5.35 -8.47
C GLN A 227 -7.91 -6.36 -9.44
N ILE A 228 -7.18 -7.32 -8.90
CA ILE A 228 -6.79 -8.53 -9.61
C ILE A 228 -7.86 -9.58 -9.38
N GLU A 229 -8.51 -10.02 -10.47
CA GLU A 229 -9.50 -11.09 -10.44
C GLU A 229 -8.82 -12.43 -10.17
N GLY A 230 -9.21 -13.07 -9.07
CA GLY A 230 -8.60 -14.33 -8.65
C GLY A 230 -7.21 -14.16 -8.04
N VAL A 231 -6.46 -15.26 -8.01
CA VAL A 231 -5.08 -15.33 -7.50
C VAL A 231 -4.20 -15.89 -8.60
N PRO A 232 -3.14 -15.18 -9.02
CA PRO A 232 -2.24 -15.67 -10.06
C PRO A 232 -1.54 -16.98 -9.67
N GLU A 233 -1.17 -17.78 -10.65
CA GLU A 233 -0.47 -19.05 -10.42
C GLU A 233 0.82 -18.85 -9.61
N GLY A 234 1.01 -19.71 -8.62
CA GLY A 234 2.17 -19.67 -7.72
C GLY A 234 2.07 -18.64 -6.61
N PHE A 235 0.93 -17.98 -6.46
CA PHE A 235 0.60 -17.15 -5.30
C PHE A 235 -0.41 -17.85 -4.38
N GLU A 236 -0.37 -17.50 -3.12
CA GLU A 236 -1.31 -17.89 -2.08
C GLU A 236 -2.11 -16.68 -1.63
N LEU A 237 -3.44 -16.81 -1.47
CA LEU A 237 -4.31 -15.74 -0.97
C LEU A 237 -4.20 -15.66 0.55
N LEU A 238 -3.88 -14.49 1.07
CA LEU A 238 -3.73 -14.26 2.51
C LEU A 238 -4.85 -13.45 3.13
N ALA A 239 -5.48 -12.54 2.37
CA ALA A 239 -6.60 -11.74 2.88
C ALA A 239 -7.60 -11.41 1.77
N THR A 240 -8.86 -11.23 2.18
CA THR A 240 -10.00 -10.98 1.28
C THR A 240 -10.95 -9.94 1.84
N ALA A 241 -11.74 -9.30 0.96
CA ALA A 241 -12.85 -8.44 1.34
C ALA A 241 -14.10 -8.74 0.49
N TYR A 242 -15.22 -8.11 0.84
CA TYR A 242 -16.47 -8.34 0.11
C TYR A 242 -16.37 -7.92 -1.37
N LEU A 243 -15.88 -6.72 -1.63
CA LEU A 243 -15.77 -6.17 -2.99
C LEU A 243 -14.51 -6.67 -3.70
N CYS A 244 -13.35 -6.60 -3.05
CA CYS A 244 -12.09 -7.06 -3.60
C CYS A 244 -11.68 -8.40 -2.97
N LYS A 245 -11.73 -9.47 -3.76
CA LYS A 245 -11.43 -10.82 -3.25
C LYS A 245 -9.94 -11.07 -3.02
N ASN A 246 -9.08 -10.41 -3.79
CA ASN A 246 -7.63 -10.51 -3.62
C ASN A 246 -7.10 -9.23 -2.94
N GLN A 247 -7.22 -9.18 -1.62
CA GLN A 247 -6.73 -8.07 -0.82
C GLN A 247 -5.24 -8.21 -0.48
N MET A 248 -4.77 -9.45 -0.36
CA MET A 248 -3.37 -9.74 -0.07
C MET A 248 -3.01 -11.12 -0.59
N MET A 249 -1.89 -11.22 -1.27
CA MET A 249 -1.34 -12.47 -1.77
C MET A 249 0.17 -12.53 -1.56
N VAL A 250 0.71 -13.75 -1.55
CA VAL A 250 2.14 -13.98 -1.38
C VAL A 250 2.65 -15.04 -2.35
N LYS A 251 3.86 -14.85 -2.84
CA LYS A 251 4.63 -15.85 -3.60
C LYS A 251 5.89 -16.23 -2.82
N ARG A 252 6.05 -17.55 -2.55
CA ARG A 252 7.21 -18.13 -1.88
C ARG A 252 7.76 -19.28 -2.70
N SER A 253 8.21 -19.04 -3.89
CA SER A 253 8.70 -20.11 -4.74
C SER A 253 9.94 -19.69 -5.49
N ALA A 254 10.77 -20.69 -5.85
CA ALA A 254 11.99 -20.48 -6.62
C ALA A 254 12.95 -19.42 -6.05
N GLY A 255 13.01 -19.29 -4.72
CA GLY A 255 13.83 -18.30 -4.02
C GLY A 255 13.27 -16.87 -4.12
N GLN A 256 12.00 -16.69 -4.44
CA GLN A 256 11.30 -15.41 -4.41
C GLN A 256 10.46 -15.27 -3.14
N LEU A 257 10.40 -14.06 -2.61
CA LEU A 257 9.45 -13.66 -1.58
C LEU A 257 8.79 -12.36 -2.05
N ILE A 258 7.53 -12.46 -2.48
CA ILE A 258 6.75 -11.31 -2.94
C ILE A 258 5.46 -11.27 -2.15
N TYR A 259 5.32 -10.28 -1.28
CA TYR A 259 4.03 -9.91 -0.70
C TYR A 259 3.41 -8.81 -1.52
N ALA A 260 2.15 -8.95 -1.87
CA ALA A 260 1.40 -7.95 -2.62
C ALA A 260 0.08 -7.66 -1.91
N VAL A 261 -0.18 -6.39 -1.61
CA VAL A 261 -1.33 -5.91 -0.84
C VAL A 261 -2.10 -4.86 -1.63
N GLN A 262 -3.42 -4.98 -1.71
CA GLN A 262 -4.27 -4.03 -2.41
C GLN A 262 -4.48 -2.75 -1.60
N PHE A 263 -4.39 -2.82 -0.30
CA PHE A 263 -4.54 -1.71 0.64
C PHE A 263 -3.21 -0.96 0.89
N HIS A 264 -3.31 0.20 1.51
CA HIS A 264 -2.17 1.05 1.84
C HIS A 264 -1.73 0.84 3.29
N LEU A 265 -0.84 -0.13 3.50
CA LEU A 265 -0.27 -0.42 4.83
C LEU A 265 0.77 0.63 5.27
N GLU A 266 1.30 1.40 4.33
CA GLU A 266 2.25 2.48 4.57
C GLU A 266 1.57 3.77 5.04
N LYS A 267 0.24 3.81 5.07
CA LYS A 267 -0.50 5.02 5.40
C LYS A 267 -0.18 5.51 6.79
N SER A 268 0.42 6.69 6.85
CA SER A 268 0.78 7.37 8.08
C SER A 268 -0.29 8.39 8.47
N PHE A 269 -0.57 8.51 9.76
CA PHE A 269 -1.51 9.50 10.27
C PHE A 269 -0.93 10.88 10.51
N GLU A 270 0.38 11.08 10.37
CA GLU A 270 0.98 12.38 10.65
C GLU A 270 0.41 13.49 9.80
N ASP A 271 0.10 13.19 8.53
CA ASP A 271 -0.48 14.17 7.63
C ASP A 271 -1.98 14.40 7.87
N TRP A 272 -2.63 13.46 8.56
CA TRP A 272 -4.06 13.55 8.87
C TRP A 272 -4.34 14.42 10.08
N SER A 273 -3.40 14.53 11.02
CA SER A 273 -3.51 15.42 12.17
C SER A 273 -3.68 16.88 11.77
N LYS A 274 -3.32 17.25 10.55
CA LYS A 274 -3.48 18.57 9.98
C LYS A 274 -4.89 18.85 9.44
N ASN A 275 -5.71 17.80 9.27
CA ASN A 275 -7.08 17.96 8.78
C ASN A 275 -8.09 17.85 9.93
N PRO A 276 -8.63 18.97 10.43
CA PRO A 276 -9.52 18.98 11.58
C PRO A 276 -10.88 18.31 11.34
N THR A 277 -11.24 18.04 10.08
CA THR A 277 -12.51 17.42 9.73
C THR A 277 -12.46 15.90 9.68
N ARG A 278 -11.27 15.32 9.73
CA ARG A 278 -11.10 13.88 9.73
C ARG A 278 -10.88 13.35 11.13
N TRP A 279 -11.62 12.31 11.39
CA TRP A 279 -11.72 11.67 12.67
C TRP A 279 -11.48 10.19 12.52
N GLN A 280 -10.54 9.64 13.28
CA GLN A 280 -10.11 8.26 13.16
C GLN A 280 -9.72 7.70 14.53
N HIS A 281 -9.85 6.40 14.67
CA HIS A 281 -9.41 5.70 15.87
C HIS A 281 -7.88 5.74 16.01
N PRO A 282 -7.33 5.89 17.24
CA PRO A 282 -5.87 5.96 17.45
C PRO A 282 -5.10 4.75 16.95
N ASN A 283 -5.75 3.60 16.83
CA ASN A 283 -5.14 2.35 16.37
C ASN A 283 -5.33 2.05 14.88
N GLU A 284 -5.92 2.97 14.10
CA GLU A 284 -6.26 2.71 12.69
C GLU A 284 -5.06 2.27 11.82
N SER A 285 -3.85 2.75 12.10
CA SER A 285 -2.64 2.36 11.36
C SER A 285 -1.85 1.20 11.98
N ARG A 286 -2.34 0.64 13.09
CA ARG A 286 -1.62 -0.39 13.85
C ARG A 286 -1.33 -1.63 13.01
N ASP A 287 -2.36 -2.17 12.38
CA ASP A 287 -2.25 -3.43 11.64
C ASP A 287 -1.35 -3.26 10.42
N GLY A 288 -1.52 -2.18 9.65
CA GLY A 288 -0.63 -1.89 8.51
C GLY A 288 0.84 -1.76 8.92
N ARG A 289 1.11 -1.11 10.06
CA ARG A 289 2.46 -0.99 10.61
C ARG A 289 3.06 -2.34 11.01
N ILE A 290 2.28 -3.21 11.66
CA ILE A 290 2.73 -4.55 12.05
C ILE A 290 3.09 -5.36 10.80
N LEU A 291 2.24 -5.34 9.78
CA LEU A 291 2.52 -6.02 8.51
C LEU A 291 3.81 -5.49 7.86
N PHE A 292 4.03 -4.18 7.86
CA PHE A 292 5.23 -3.58 7.30
C PHE A 292 6.49 -4.01 8.06
N GLU A 293 6.44 -3.99 9.40
CA GLU A 293 7.54 -4.45 10.25
C GLU A 293 7.85 -5.94 10.01
N ASN A 294 6.82 -6.78 9.95
CA ASN A 294 6.98 -8.21 9.72
C ASN A 294 7.55 -8.49 8.33
N PHE A 295 7.10 -7.78 7.29
CA PHE A 295 7.71 -7.89 5.97
C PHE A 295 9.21 -7.60 6.02
N LEU A 296 9.65 -6.53 6.66
CA LEU A 296 11.08 -6.20 6.76
C LEU A 296 11.86 -7.30 7.50
N LYS A 297 11.31 -7.84 8.59
CA LYS A 297 11.93 -8.95 9.33
C LYS A 297 12.05 -10.22 8.47
N LEU A 298 11.00 -10.55 7.71
CA LEU A 298 11.00 -11.68 6.79
C LEU A 298 12.00 -11.49 5.64
N ALA A 299 12.07 -10.28 5.10
CA ALA A 299 13.03 -9.95 4.05
C ALA A 299 14.49 -10.14 4.50
N LEU A 300 14.81 -9.71 5.73
CA LEU A 300 16.16 -9.88 6.28
C LEU A 300 16.53 -11.35 6.56
N LYS A 301 15.54 -12.21 6.79
CA LYS A 301 15.73 -13.67 6.98
C LYS A 301 15.81 -14.44 5.67
N HIS A 302 15.39 -13.85 4.56
CA HIS A 302 15.27 -14.50 3.25
C HIS A 302 16.61 -14.61 2.49
N LYS A 303 17.72 -14.27 3.07
CA LYS A 303 19.08 -14.28 2.46
C LYS A 303 19.59 -15.68 2.18
#